data_77378f9bde0d659584aa42267bc77fed
#
_entry.id   77378f9bde0d659584aa42267bc77fed
#
_cell.length_a   1.000
_cell.length_b   1.000
_cell.length_c   1.000
_cell.angle_alpha   90.00
_cell.angle_beta   90.00
_cell.angle_gamma   90.00
#
_symmetry.space_group_name_H-M   'P 1'
#
loop_
_entity.id
_entity.type
_entity.pdbx_description
1 polymer ?
#
loop_
_entity_poly.entity_id
_entity_poly.type
_entity_poly.pdbx_seq_one_letter_code
_entity_poly.pdbx_strand_id
1 'polypeptide(L)'
;MEKYLLRTSVYPLESELLKEIRDITAKHPRAAMGTSPDSGPMVAMLLNLLNAKNTLEIGVFTGYSLLLTALTIPYDGRITAIDRDREAYDMGLPVIKKAGVEHKINFIESLALPVLDKMLEDRNNESSFDFAYVDADKMNYKNYHERVLKLLKVGGVVVYDNTLWCGTVAMPEKSVPEDRVRNWGPIVELNKRLAADTRVQIVQIPLGDGMTVCRRVV
;
A
#
# COMPACT_ATOMS: atom_id res chain seq x y z
N MET A 1 2.91 -6.79 22.47
CA MET A 1 3.34 -5.47 21.97
C MET A 1 2.26 -4.87 21.08
N GLU A 2 1.85 -5.53 20.01
CA GLU A 2 0.82 -5.08 19.05
C GLU A 2 -0.46 -4.58 19.71
N LYS A 3 -1.11 -5.38 20.58
CA LYS A 3 -2.33 -4.95 21.30
C LYS A 3 -2.15 -3.66 22.11
N TYR A 4 -0.96 -3.40 22.62
CA TYR A 4 -0.67 -2.16 23.33
C TYR A 4 -0.68 -0.97 22.35
N LEU A 5 0.04 -1.09 21.24
CA LEU A 5 0.11 -0.04 20.20
C LEU A 5 -1.29 0.28 19.62
N LEU A 6 -2.07 -0.75 19.29
CA LEU A 6 -3.44 -0.57 18.79
C LEU A 6 -4.31 0.20 19.78
N ARG A 7 -4.25 -0.11 21.07
CA ARG A 7 -5.09 0.52 22.10
C ARG A 7 -4.64 1.91 22.51
N THR A 8 -3.35 2.22 22.40
CA THR A 8 -2.77 3.50 22.89
C THR A 8 -2.52 4.53 21.81
N SER A 9 -2.21 4.08 20.58
CA SER A 9 -1.71 4.97 19.53
C SER A 9 -2.46 4.86 18.20
N VAL A 10 -3.29 3.83 18.00
CA VAL A 10 -4.02 3.62 16.76
C VAL A 10 -5.51 3.89 16.93
N TYR A 11 -6.22 3.04 17.66
CA TYR A 11 -7.66 3.15 17.80
C TYR A 11 -8.18 4.47 18.41
N PRO A 12 -7.50 5.10 19.38
CA PRO A 12 -7.93 6.41 19.88
C PRO A 12 -7.85 7.54 18.87
N LEU A 13 -7.01 7.38 17.82
CA LEU A 13 -6.79 8.37 16.77
C LEU A 13 -7.47 7.99 15.44
N GLU A 14 -8.00 6.77 15.34
CA GLU A 14 -8.71 6.28 14.16
C GLU A 14 -10.04 7.04 13.99
N SER A 15 -10.29 7.59 12.80
CA SER A 15 -11.56 8.24 12.52
C SER A 15 -12.70 7.19 12.47
N GLU A 16 -13.94 7.61 12.80
CA GLU A 16 -15.12 6.74 12.73
C GLU A 16 -15.31 6.12 11.33
N LEU A 17 -14.92 6.83 10.27
CA LEU A 17 -15.01 6.33 8.90
C LEU A 17 -13.98 5.22 8.62
N LEU A 18 -12.75 5.35 9.13
CA LEU A 18 -11.74 4.27 9.03
C LEU A 18 -12.15 3.05 9.85
N LYS A 19 -12.71 3.26 11.03
CA LYS A 19 -13.28 2.18 11.84
C LYS A 19 -14.42 1.48 11.10
N GLU A 20 -15.34 2.23 10.48
CA GLU A 20 -16.48 1.67 9.73
C GLU A 20 -16.00 0.77 8.58
N ILE A 21 -15.03 1.23 7.78
CA ILE A 21 -14.50 0.40 6.68
C ILE A 21 -13.70 -0.82 7.20
N ARG A 22 -13.00 -0.69 8.32
CA ARG A 22 -12.34 -1.81 9.01
C ARG A 22 -13.34 -2.85 9.52
N ASP A 23 -14.48 -2.40 10.05
CA ASP A 23 -15.57 -3.29 10.53
C ASP A 23 -16.27 -4.00 9.34
N ILE A 24 -16.36 -3.36 8.18
CA ILE A 24 -16.82 -3.98 6.92
C ILE A 24 -15.81 -5.04 6.48
N THR A 25 -14.53 -4.70 6.45
CA THR A 25 -13.44 -5.61 6.08
C THR A 25 -13.41 -6.86 6.95
N ALA A 26 -13.62 -6.71 8.27
CA ALA A 26 -13.63 -7.82 9.22
C ALA A 26 -14.74 -8.86 8.95
N LYS A 27 -15.79 -8.50 8.22
CA LYS A 27 -16.90 -9.40 7.83
C LYS A 27 -16.64 -10.08 6.48
N HIS A 28 -15.62 -9.67 5.75
CA HIS A 28 -15.29 -10.25 4.45
C HIS A 28 -14.66 -11.65 4.63
N PRO A 29 -14.98 -12.65 3.77
CA PRO A 29 -14.38 -14.00 3.85
C PRO A 29 -12.85 -14.00 3.80
N ARG A 30 -12.26 -13.00 3.17
CA ARG A 30 -10.80 -12.78 3.06
C ARG A 30 -10.34 -11.60 3.95
N ALA A 31 -10.91 -11.42 5.13
CA ALA A 31 -10.60 -10.30 6.03
C ALA A 31 -9.09 -10.14 6.32
N ALA A 32 -8.34 -11.25 6.31
CA ALA A 32 -6.88 -11.25 6.47
C ALA A 32 -6.10 -10.49 5.37
N MET A 33 -6.76 -10.11 4.27
CA MET A 33 -6.16 -9.27 3.22
C MET A 33 -6.26 -7.77 3.52
N GLY A 34 -6.98 -7.37 4.57
CA GLY A 34 -7.11 -5.96 4.93
C GLY A 34 -5.81 -5.40 5.49
N THR A 35 -5.53 -4.14 5.16
CA THR A 35 -4.39 -3.39 5.71
C THR A 35 -4.45 -3.37 7.25
N SER A 36 -3.33 -3.63 7.90
CA SER A 36 -3.24 -3.58 9.37
C SER A 36 -3.47 -2.16 9.89
N PRO A 37 -4.31 -1.96 10.93
CA PRO A 37 -4.62 -0.61 11.42
C PRO A 37 -3.40 0.16 11.95
N ASP A 38 -2.35 -0.52 12.43
CA ASP A 38 -1.13 0.12 12.92
C ASP A 38 -0.24 0.65 11.79
N SER A 39 -0.40 0.15 10.56
CA SER A 39 0.22 0.70 9.36
C SER A 39 -0.35 2.09 8.98
N GLY A 40 -1.63 2.32 9.30
CA GLY A 40 -2.34 3.54 8.93
C GLY A 40 -1.67 4.84 9.38
N PRO A 41 -1.37 5.03 10.69
CA PRO A 41 -0.71 6.24 11.18
C PRO A 41 0.66 6.52 10.52
N MET A 42 1.43 5.47 10.17
CA MET A 42 2.69 5.63 9.46
C MET A 42 2.46 6.14 8.04
N VAL A 43 1.52 5.55 7.30
CA VAL A 43 1.17 6.00 5.94
C VAL A 43 0.69 7.44 5.96
N ALA A 44 -0.22 7.80 6.88
CA ALA A 44 -0.70 9.18 7.02
C ALA A 44 0.43 10.16 7.33
N MET A 45 1.36 9.79 8.22
CA MET A 45 2.52 10.62 8.55
C MET A 45 3.43 10.82 7.33
N LEU A 46 3.73 9.77 6.56
CA LEU A 46 4.52 9.88 5.34
C LEU A 46 3.87 10.80 4.31
N LEU A 47 2.56 10.65 4.07
CA LEU A 47 1.80 11.53 3.17
C LEU A 47 1.88 13.00 3.58
N ASN A 48 1.73 13.29 4.88
CA ASN A 48 1.82 14.64 5.43
C ASN A 48 3.25 15.20 5.31
N LEU A 49 4.30 14.44 5.65
CA LEU A 49 5.70 14.87 5.53
C LEU A 49 6.10 15.16 4.08
N LEU A 50 5.55 14.42 3.13
CA LEU A 50 5.78 14.62 1.70
C LEU A 50 4.92 15.75 1.11
N ASN A 51 3.91 16.25 1.83
CA ASN A 51 2.85 17.08 1.27
C ASN A 51 2.26 16.45 -0.01
N ALA A 52 2.02 15.13 0.04
CA ALA A 52 1.65 14.34 -1.13
C ALA A 52 0.31 14.79 -1.71
N LYS A 53 0.26 14.97 -3.04
CA LYS A 53 -0.93 15.33 -3.79
C LYS A 53 -1.30 14.29 -4.85
N ASN A 54 -0.33 13.75 -5.55
CA ASN A 54 -0.54 12.75 -6.58
C ASN A 54 -0.03 11.40 -6.10
N THR A 55 -0.94 10.47 -5.84
CA THR A 55 -0.61 9.18 -5.22
C THR A 55 -1.09 8.01 -6.06
N LEU A 56 -0.41 6.88 -5.92
CA LEU A 56 -0.70 5.62 -6.59
C LEU A 56 -0.94 4.54 -5.53
N GLU A 57 -2.00 3.74 -5.71
CA GLU A 57 -2.27 2.58 -4.86
C GLU A 57 -2.44 1.33 -5.73
N ILE A 58 -1.69 0.28 -5.43
CA ILE A 58 -1.71 -1.00 -6.12
C ILE A 58 -2.15 -2.09 -5.14
N GLY A 59 -3.38 -2.56 -5.31
CA GLY A 59 -4.10 -3.37 -4.34
C GLY A 59 -4.91 -2.49 -3.39
N VAL A 60 -6.22 -2.55 -3.50
CA VAL A 60 -7.18 -1.69 -2.79
C VAL A 60 -8.04 -2.49 -1.83
N PHE A 61 -8.47 -3.68 -2.26
CA PHE A 61 -9.39 -4.54 -1.52
C PHE A 61 -10.67 -3.77 -1.14
N THR A 62 -11.02 -3.72 0.16
CA THR A 62 -12.17 -2.97 0.66
C THR A 62 -11.91 -1.47 0.82
N GLY A 63 -10.64 -1.02 0.65
CA GLY A 63 -10.28 0.40 0.57
C GLY A 63 -9.92 1.07 1.89
N TYR A 64 -9.41 0.35 2.90
CA TYR A 64 -8.97 0.98 4.16
C TYR A 64 -7.80 1.96 3.93
N SER A 65 -6.73 1.51 3.28
CA SER A 65 -5.56 2.34 2.91
C SER A 65 -5.93 3.46 1.95
N LEU A 66 -6.83 3.17 1.01
CA LEU A 66 -7.34 4.15 0.04
C LEU A 66 -8.11 5.29 0.73
N LEU A 67 -9.03 4.95 1.65
CA LEU A 67 -9.77 5.94 2.42
C LEU A 67 -8.83 6.77 3.30
N LEU A 68 -7.88 6.13 3.98
CA LEU A 68 -6.87 6.81 4.79
C LEU A 68 -6.08 7.82 3.94
N THR A 69 -5.59 7.41 2.77
CA THR A 69 -4.87 8.27 1.83
C THR A 69 -5.76 9.45 1.40
N ALA A 70 -7.01 9.17 1.01
CA ALA A 70 -7.95 10.19 0.55
C ALA A 70 -8.30 11.22 1.64
N LEU A 71 -8.38 10.79 2.91
CA LEU A 71 -8.61 11.68 4.05
C LEU A 71 -7.37 12.52 4.38
N THR A 72 -6.17 12.01 4.08
CA THR A 72 -4.90 12.64 4.47
C THR A 72 -4.41 13.65 3.44
N ILE A 73 -4.52 13.36 2.13
CA ILE A 73 -4.06 14.28 1.09
C ILE A 73 -4.99 15.50 0.94
N PRO A 74 -4.49 16.66 0.44
CA PRO A 74 -5.30 17.87 0.31
C PRO A 74 -6.54 17.67 -0.60
N TYR A 75 -7.47 18.63 -0.55
CA TYR A 75 -8.73 18.56 -1.30
C TYR A 75 -8.55 18.38 -2.82
N ASP A 76 -7.53 19.02 -3.38
CA ASP A 76 -7.13 18.95 -4.79
C ASP A 76 -6.22 17.74 -5.11
N GLY A 77 -5.96 16.89 -4.12
CA GLY A 77 -5.15 15.68 -4.30
C GLY A 77 -5.85 14.63 -5.18
N ARG A 78 -5.04 13.73 -5.75
CA ARG A 78 -5.52 12.66 -6.64
C ARG A 78 -4.87 11.33 -6.28
N ILE A 79 -5.65 10.28 -6.40
CA ILE A 79 -5.23 8.89 -6.17
C ILE A 79 -5.57 8.07 -7.40
N THR A 80 -4.58 7.48 -8.03
CA THR A 80 -4.81 6.40 -9.00
C THR A 80 -4.78 5.09 -8.24
N ALA A 81 -5.91 4.41 -8.14
CA ALA A 81 -6.10 3.21 -7.36
C ALA A 81 -6.39 2.02 -8.29
N ILE A 82 -5.60 0.96 -8.22
CA ILE A 82 -5.68 -0.17 -9.15
C ILE A 82 -5.96 -1.45 -8.35
N ASP A 83 -7.08 -2.08 -8.65
CA ASP A 83 -7.40 -3.43 -8.16
C ASP A 83 -8.25 -4.18 -9.20
N ARG A 84 -8.12 -5.49 -9.21
CA ARG A 84 -8.96 -6.37 -10.06
C ARG A 84 -10.26 -6.77 -9.37
N ASP A 85 -10.38 -6.55 -8.06
CA ASP A 85 -11.51 -6.98 -7.23
C ASP A 85 -12.48 -5.81 -7.00
N ARG A 86 -13.30 -5.55 -8.02
CA ARG A 86 -14.33 -4.52 -7.97
C ARG A 86 -15.35 -4.77 -6.86
N GLU A 87 -15.71 -6.03 -6.62
CA GLU A 87 -16.70 -6.39 -5.59
C GLU A 87 -16.21 -6.00 -4.19
N ALA A 88 -14.95 -6.27 -3.89
CA ALA A 88 -14.35 -5.85 -2.62
C ALA A 88 -14.32 -4.32 -2.47
N TYR A 89 -13.92 -3.59 -3.54
CA TYR A 89 -13.94 -2.13 -3.54
C TYR A 89 -15.35 -1.57 -3.31
N ASP A 90 -16.36 -2.13 -3.96
CA ASP A 90 -17.75 -1.68 -3.86
C ASP A 90 -18.31 -1.85 -2.43
N MET A 91 -17.76 -2.75 -1.61
CA MET A 91 -18.13 -2.86 -0.19
C MET A 91 -17.71 -1.63 0.63
N GLY A 92 -16.55 -1.05 0.35
CA GLY A 92 -16.05 0.15 1.06
C GLY A 92 -16.51 1.47 0.42
N LEU A 93 -16.97 1.46 -0.83
CA LEU A 93 -17.36 2.65 -1.57
C LEU A 93 -18.43 3.52 -0.87
N PRO A 94 -19.46 2.97 -0.19
CA PRO A 94 -20.41 3.78 0.57
C PRO A 94 -19.75 4.62 1.67
N VAL A 95 -18.70 4.09 2.34
CA VAL A 95 -17.95 4.82 3.37
C VAL A 95 -17.09 5.92 2.75
N ILE A 96 -16.45 5.64 1.61
CA ILE A 96 -15.68 6.63 0.84
C ILE A 96 -16.57 7.79 0.40
N LYS A 97 -17.80 7.50 -0.09
CA LYS A 97 -18.81 8.50 -0.44
C LYS A 97 -19.26 9.31 0.77
N LYS A 98 -19.55 8.65 1.88
CA LYS A 98 -19.91 9.29 3.16
C LYS A 98 -18.80 10.23 3.66
N ALA A 99 -17.53 9.88 3.40
CA ALA A 99 -16.37 10.72 3.70
C ALA A 99 -16.24 11.97 2.80
N GLY A 100 -16.97 12.03 1.68
CA GLY A 100 -16.89 13.14 0.72
C GLY A 100 -15.59 13.20 -0.08
N VAL A 101 -14.82 12.10 -0.15
CA VAL A 101 -13.49 12.07 -0.76
C VAL A 101 -13.44 11.28 -2.09
N GLU A 102 -14.56 10.76 -2.56
CA GLU A 102 -14.64 9.98 -3.81
C GLU A 102 -14.07 10.77 -5.01
N HIS A 103 -14.26 12.08 -5.03
CA HIS A 103 -13.75 12.96 -6.10
C HIS A 103 -12.23 12.95 -6.28
N LYS A 104 -11.48 12.47 -5.27
CA LYS A 104 -10.02 12.33 -5.33
C LYS A 104 -9.58 11.03 -5.98
N ILE A 105 -10.46 10.03 -6.10
CA ILE A 105 -10.12 8.65 -6.42
C ILE A 105 -10.45 8.34 -7.87
N ASN A 106 -9.44 7.92 -8.61
CA ASN A 106 -9.57 7.28 -9.92
C ASN A 106 -9.34 5.77 -9.74
N PHE A 107 -10.43 5.01 -9.52
CA PHE A 107 -10.36 3.56 -9.39
C PHE A 107 -10.34 2.90 -10.77
N ILE A 108 -9.35 2.05 -11.00
CA ILE A 108 -9.15 1.29 -12.23
C ILE A 108 -9.27 -0.20 -11.91
N GLU A 109 -10.37 -0.82 -12.40
CA GLU A 109 -10.56 -2.26 -12.31
C GLU A 109 -9.68 -2.98 -13.34
N SER A 110 -8.51 -3.45 -12.91
CA SER A 110 -7.54 -4.13 -13.78
C SER A 110 -6.46 -4.85 -12.97
N LEU A 111 -5.70 -5.70 -13.65
CA LEU A 111 -4.37 -6.10 -13.21
C LEU A 111 -3.44 -4.87 -13.28
N ALA A 112 -2.54 -4.74 -12.29
CA ALA A 112 -1.75 -3.51 -12.18
C ALA A 112 -0.68 -3.36 -13.26
N LEU A 113 0.00 -4.42 -13.68
CA LEU A 113 1.09 -4.32 -14.67
C LEU A 113 0.67 -3.66 -15.99
N PRO A 114 -0.45 -4.07 -16.63
CA PRO A 114 -0.90 -3.42 -17.87
C PRO A 114 -1.22 -1.93 -17.69
N VAL A 115 -1.78 -1.55 -16.53
CA VAL A 115 -2.09 -0.14 -16.23
C VAL A 115 -0.82 0.66 -16.06
N LEU A 116 0.14 0.14 -15.29
CA LEU A 116 1.43 0.79 -15.06
C LEU A 116 2.24 0.94 -16.37
N ASP A 117 2.21 -0.09 -17.24
CA ASP A 117 2.86 -0.03 -18.55
C ASP A 117 2.22 1.05 -19.43
N LYS A 118 0.88 1.10 -19.48
CA LYS A 118 0.15 2.13 -20.20
C LYS A 118 0.41 3.55 -19.64
N MET A 119 0.51 3.69 -18.32
CA MET A 119 0.85 4.98 -17.71
C MET A 119 2.24 5.46 -18.15
N LEU A 120 3.20 4.56 -18.31
CA LEU A 120 4.56 4.88 -18.74
C LEU A 120 4.69 5.18 -20.24
N GLU A 121 3.67 4.91 -21.08
CA GLU A 121 3.62 5.36 -22.47
C GLU A 121 3.49 6.89 -22.58
N ASP A 122 2.83 7.52 -21.59
CA ASP A 122 2.76 8.98 -21.50
C ASP A 122 3.89 9.51 -20.59
N ARG A 123 4.86 10.18 -21.22
CA ARG A 123 6.02 10.77 -20.51
C ARG A 123 5.63 11.79 -19.44
N ASN A 124 4.44 12.37 -19.50
CA ASN A 124 3.96 13.29 -18.46
C ASN A 124 3.73 12.58 -17.11
N ASN A 125 3.59 11.26 -17.12
CA ASN A 125 3.46 10.47 -15.91
C ASN A 125 4.82 10.14 -15.26
N GLU A 126 5.92 10.22 -16.00
CA GLU A 126 7.26 10.02 -15.43
C GLU A 126 7.55 11.08 -14.37
N SER A 127 8.01 10.63 -13.21
CA SER A 127 8.34 11.50 -12.07
C SER A 127 7.19 12.45 -11.67
N SER A 128 5.93 11.98 -11.75
CA SER A 128 4.74 12.78 -11.45
C SER A 128 4.08 12.43 -10.12
N PHE A 129 4.35 11.25 -9.55
CA PHE A 129 3.76 10.79 -8.29
C PHE A 129 4.63 11.14 -7.09
N ASP A 130 3.98 11.58 -6.01
CA ASP A 130 4.64 11.91 -4.73
C ASP A 130 4.80 10.68 -3.85
N PHE A 131 3.80 9.77 -3.92
CA PHE A 131 3.70 8.61 -3.04
C PHE A 131 3.06 7.43 -3.77
N ALA A 132 3.51 6.21 -3.44
CA ALA A 132 2.88 4.97 -3.88
C ALA A 132 2.72 3.99 -2.70
N TYR A 133 1.58 3.29 -2.65
CA TYR A 133 1.34 2.19 -1.72
C TYR A 133 1.10 0.90 -2.51
N VAL A 134 1.86 -0.16 -2.19
CA VAL A 134 1.83 -1.43 -2.92
C VAL A 134 1.48 -2.56 -1.95
N ASP A 135 0.24 -3.05 -2.06
CA ASP A 135 -0.29 -4.17 -1.29
C ASP A 135 -1.10 -5.11 -2.20
N ALA A 136 -0.45 -5.68 -3.19
CA ALA A 136 -1.06 -6.56 -4.19
C ALA A 136 -0.43 -7.96 -4.19
N ASP A 137 -0.45 -8.64 -5.32
CA ASP A 137 0.15 -9.97 -5.49
C ASP A 137 1.68 -9.93 -5.37
N LYS A 138 2.20 -10.63 -4.39
CA LYS A 138 3.61 -10.58 -3.98
C LYS A 138 4.59 -11.04 -5.07
N MET A 139 4.11 -11.92 -5.97
CA MET A 139 4.87 -12.40 -7.13
C MET A 139 5.32 -11.28 -8.07
N ASN A 140 4.55 -10.19 -8.12
CA ASN A 140 4.81 -9.06 -9.02
C ASN A 140 5.45 -7.84 -8.35
N TYR A 141 5.74 -7.87 -7.06
CA TYR A 141 6.30 -6.72 -6.35
C TYR A 141 7.58 -6.17 -7.00
N LYS A 142 8.51 -7.05 -7.44
CA LYS A 142 9.69 -6.62 -8.19
C LYS A 142 9.38 -5.94 -9.52
N ASN A 143 8.32 -6.40 -10.20
CA ASN A 143 7.87 -5.83 -11.47
C ASN A 143 7.18 -4.47 -11.25
N TYR A 144 6.41 -4.35 -10.15
CA TYR A 144 5.84 -3.07 -9.72
C TYR A 144 6.93 -2.06 -9.38
N HIS A 145 7.97 -2.48 -8.65
CA HIS A 145 9.07 -1.61 -8.25
C HIS A 145 9.71 -0.87 -9.43
N GLU A 146 10.04 -1.59 -10.52
CA GLU A 146 10.66 -1.00 -11.70
C GLU A 146 9.78 0.06 -12.38
N ARG A 147 8.46 -0.09 -12.34
CA ARG A 147 7.50 0.84 -12.92
C ARG A 147 7.21 2.00 -12.00
N VAL A 148 6.97 1.70 -10.74
CA VAL A 148 6.66 2.70 -9.71
C VAL A 148 7.82 3.68 -9.56
N LEU A 149 9.08 3.22 -9.58
CA LEU A 149 10.23 4.13 -9.50
C LEU A 149 10.28 5.12 -10.65
N LYS A 150 9.88 4.73 -11.87
CA LYS A 150 9.82 5.67 -13.02
C LYS A 150 8.71 6.71 -12.84
N LEU A 151 7.59 6.30 -12.24
CA LEU A 151 6.44 7.18 -12.00
C LEU A 151 6.66 8.12 -10.82
N LEU A 152 7.41 7.71 -9.78
CA LEU A 152 7.69 8.53 -8.61
C LEU A 152 8.66 9.68 -8.93
N LYS A 153 8.43 10.83 -8.32
CA LYS A 153 9.40 11.93 -8.27
C LYS A 153 10.67 11.51 -7.54
N VAL A 154 11.80 12.14 -7.86
CA VAL A 154 12.96 12.10 -6.96
C VAL A 154 12.57 12.73 -5.63
N GLY A 155 12.83 12.02 -4.54
CA GLY A 155 12.32 12.37 -3.21
C GLY A 155 10.96 11.75 -2.87
N GLY A 156 10.21 11.25 -3.86
CA GLY A 156 8.96 10.52 -3.66
C GLY A 156 9.17 9.17 -2.96
N VAL A 157 8.12 8.64 -2.36
CA VAL A 157 8.18 7.44 -1.52
C VAL A 157 7.25 6.36 -2.06
N VAL A 158 7.74 5.13 -2.09
CA VAL A 158 6.90 3.93 -2.23
C VAL A 158 6.96 3.09 -0.95
N VAL A 159 5.80 2.61 -0.53
CA VAL A 159 5.64 1.68 0.59
C VAL A 159 5.20 0.32 0.05
N TYR A 160 5.92 -0.72 0.43
CA TYR A 160 5.55 -2.13 0.17
C TYR A 160 5.04 -2.74 1.46
N ASP A 161 3.82 -3.26 1.44
CA ASP A 161 3.23 -3.97 2.59
C ASP A 161 3.54 -5.46 2.58
N ASN A 162 3.47 -6.09 3.75
CA ASN A 162 3.71 -7.51 4.04
C ASN A 162 5.13 -7.99 3.70
N THR A 163 6.13 -7.15 3.87
CA THR A 163 7.53 -7.48 3.52
C THR A 163 8.24 -8.37 4.54
N LEU A 164 7.63 -8.64 5.71
CA LEU A 164 8.12 -9.63 6.68
C LEU A 164 7.40 -10.98 6.58
N TRP A 165 6.27 -11.04 5.91
CA TRP A 165 5.49 -12.24 5.60
C TRP A 165 5.32 -13.17 6.81
N CYS A 166 4.70 -12.65 7.86
CA CYS A 166 4.52 -13.33 9.16
C CYS A 166 5.84 -13.79 9.79
N GLY A 167 6.94 -13.05 9.57
CA GLY A 167 8.27 -13.38 10.05
C GLY A 167 8.96 -14.52 9.29
N THR A 168 8.30 -15.13 8.30
CA THR A 168 8.84 -16.28 7.57
C THR A 168 10.08 -15.95 6.74
N VAL A 169 10.27 -14.67 6.35
CA VAL A 169 11.48 -14.23 5.62
C VAL A 169 12.78 -14.50 6.38
N ALA A 170 12.72 -14.65 7.71
CA ALA A 170 13.85 -15.01 8.56
C ALA A 170 14.03 -16.54 8.71
N MET A 171 13.13 -17.36 8.14
CA MET A 171 13.18 -18.81 8.25
C MET A 171 13.94 -19.44 7.08
N PRO A 172 14.60 -20.59 7.28
CA PRO A 172 15.01 -21.44 6.17
C PRO A 172 13.79 -21.89 5.36
N GLU A 173 13.88 -21.92 4.02
CA GLU A 173 12.77 -22.27 3.12
C GLU A 173 12.03 -23.56 3.54
N LYS A 174 12.80 -24.61 3.89
CA LYS A 174 12.24 -25.91 4.35
C LYS A 174 11.39 -25.84 5.62
N SER A 175 11.47 -24.73 6.37
CA SER A 175 10.75 -24.52 7.62
C SER A 175 9.57 -23.56 7.45
N VAL A 176 9.36 -23.02 6.24
CA VAL A 176 8.25 -22.10 5.94
C VAL A 176 6.96 -22.93 5.87
N PRO A 177 5.86 -22.48 6.53
CA PRO A 177 4.56 -23.13 6.44
C PRO A 177 4.06 -23.21 4.99
N GLU A 178 3.37 -24.31 4.64
CA GLU A 178 2.92 -24.61 3.28
C GLU A 178 2.05 -23.50 2.68
N ASP A 179 1.16 -22.91 3.50
CA ASP A 179 0.28 -21.80 3.10
C ASP A 179 1.04 -20.47 2.86
N ARG A 180 2.31 -20.38 3.26
CA ARG A 180 3.16 -19.18 3.13
C ARG A 180 4.23 -19.30 2.06
N VAL A 181 4.64 -20.54 1.72
CA VAL A 181 5.80 -20.80 0.84
C VAL A 181 5.67 -20.17 -0.53
N ARG A 182 4.43 -20.08 -1.07
CA ARG A 182 4.18 -19.51 -2.41
C ARG A 182 4.73 -18.08 -2.57
N ASN A 183 4.55 -17.24 -1.58
CA ASN A 183 4.94 -15.82 -1.62
C ASN A 183 6.27 -15.56 -0.90
N TRP A 184 6.78 -16.52 -0.14
CA TRP A 184 8.02 -16.38 0.62
C TRP A 184 9.22 -16.03 -0.28
N GLY A 185 9.49 -16.83 -1.30
CA GLY A 185 10.59 -16.58 -2.24
C GLY A 185 10.54 -15.21 -2.90
N PRO A 186 9.40 -14.82 -3.53
CA PRO A 186 9.21 -13.50 -4.10
C PRO A 186 9.48 -12.34 -3.13
N ILE A 187 9.04 -12.46 -1.86
CA ILE A 187 9.26 -11.39 -0.87
C ILE A 187 10.71 -11.34 -0.43
N VAL A 188 11.34 -12.49 -0.18
CA VAL A 188 12.79 -12.55 0.13
C VAL A 188 13.63 -11.96 -1.01
N GLU A 189 13.28 -12.27 -2.26
CA GLU A 189 13.94 -11.69 -3.44
C GLU A 189 13.74 -10.17 -3.51
N LEU A 190 12.50 -9.68 -3.29
CA LEU A 190 12.22 -8.26 -3.22
C LEU A 190 13.08 -7.57 -2.16
N ASN A 191 13.08 -8.08 -0.93
CA ASN A 191 13.83 -7.47 0.18
C ASN A 191 15.32 -7.37 -0.13
N LYS A 192 15.91 -8.41 -0.70
CA LYS A 192 17.32 -8.41 -1.16
C LYS A 192 17.56 -7.38 -2.26
N ARG A 193 16.64 -7.30 -3.22
CA ARG A 193 16.73 -6.36 -4.34
C ARG A 193 16.64 -4.93 -3.85
N LEU A 194 15.67 -4.60 -3.00
CA LEU A 194 15.52 -3.26 -2.44
C LEU A 194 16.74 -2.83 -1.63
N ALA A 195 17.32 -3.74 -0.84
CA ALA A 195 18.54 -3.49 -0.06
C ALA A 195 19.78 -3.20 -0.93
N ALA A 196 19.82 -3.72 -2.16
CA ALA A 196 20.91 -3.53 -3.11
C ALA A 196 20.65 -2.39 -4.12
N ASP A 197 19.44 -1.82 -4.16
CA ASP A 197 19.05 -0.81 -5.15
C ASP A 197 19.57 0.58 -4.76
N THR A 198 20.56 1.08 -5.48
CA THR A 198 21.15 2.40 -5.24
C THR A 198 20.26 3.57 -5.64
N ARG A 199 19.14 3.30 -6.30
CA ARG A 199 18.16 4.34 -6.70
C ARG A 199 17.25 4.75 -5.54
N VAL A 200 17.26 3.98 -4.44
CA VAL A 200 16.38 4.22 -3.28
C VAL A 200 17.15 4.18 -1.96
N GLN A 201 16.66 4.96 -1.00
CA GLN A 201 16.98 4.82 0.40
C GLN A 201 15.85 4.04 1.06
N ILE A 202 16.16 2.98 1.82
CA ILE A 202 15.14 2.10 2.39
C ILE A 202 15.16 2.07 3.91
N VAL A 203 13.99 1.79 4.49
CA VAL A 203 13.84 1.33 5.87
C VAL A 203 12.76 0.26 5.91
N GLN A 204 13.04 -0.86 6.60
CA GLN A 204 12.07 -1.93 6.85
C GLN A 204 11.58 -1.84 8.29
N ILE A 205 10.26 -1.79 8.48
CA ILE A 205 9.60 -1.50 9.74
C ILE A 205 8.66 -2.66 10.10
N PRO A 206 8.69 -3.19 11.33
CA PRO A 206 7.82 -4.29 11.75
C PRO A 206 6.42 -3.78 12.19
N LEU A 207 5.74 -3.05 11.31
CA LEU A 207 4.32 -2.68 11.44
C LEU A 207 3.47 -3.65 10.63
N GLY A 208 2.32 -4.05 11.15
CA GLY A 208 1.50 -5.07 10.51
C GLY A 208 2.31 -6.34 10.23
N ASP A 209 2.29 -6.78 8.98
CA ASP A 209 3.10 -7.90 8.48
C ASP A 209 4.43 -7.45 7.82
N GLY A 210 4.95 -6.34 8.31
CA GLY A 210 6.17 -5.69 7.82
C GLY A 210 5.94 -4.73 6.66
N MET A 211 6.50 -3.55 6.80
CA MET A 211 6.41 -2.48 5.82
C MET A 211 7.82 -2.06 5.38
N THR A 212 8.08 -2.03 4.09
CA THR A 212 9.32 -1.44 3.56
C THR A 212 9.02 -0.10 2.90
N VAL A 213 9.59 0.96 3.45
CA VAL A 213 9.51 2.32 2.93
C VAL A 213 10.74 2.59 2.08
N CYS A 214 10.54 2.97 0.81
CA CYS A 214 11.62 3.29 -0.13
C CYS A 214 11.45 4.72 -0.63
N ARG A 215 12.44 5.57 -0.38
CA ARG A 215 12.50 6.93 -0.91
C ARG A 215 13.36 6.94 -2.17
N ARG A 216 12.83 7.39 -3.31
CA ARG A 216 13.61 7.57 -4.54
C ARG A 216 14.67 8.66 -4.36
N VAL A 217 15.94 8.39 -4.74
CA VAL A 217 17.06 9.33 -4.59
C VAL A 217 17.66 9.78 -5.92
N VAL A 218 17.38 9.05 -7.01
CA VAL A 218 17.81 9.39 -8.39
C VAL A 218 16.72 9.08 -9.39
#